data_c55856322cbdef6a207e39ffceca1c2e
#
_entry.id   c55856322cbdef6a207e39ffceca1c2e
#
_cell.length_a   1.000
_cell.length_b   1.000
_cell.length_c   1.000
_cell.angle_alpha   90.00
_cell.angle_beta   90.00
_cell.angle_gamma   90.00
#
_symmetry.space_group_name_H-M   'P 1'
#
loop_
_entity.id
_entity.type
_entity.pdbx_description
1 polymer ?
#
loop_
_entity_poly.entity_id
_entity_poly.type
_entity_poly.pdbx_seq_one_letter_code
_entity_poly.pdbx_strand_id
1 'polypeptide(L)'
;MKTILPLLFFGVAAASCLVGAVGKLPAFTVERWVNSTPLSAEALRGKVVLLDIWEYTCINWIRTSPYVKAWHRDYAALGLVVVGLHAPEFEFGKRADNIDRGIRDHGLTYPIALDNDFATWRDLGNDAWPAKYLYDDQGRLVKRWVGEGRYDEIEEEIRRQLVAAKPGTQLTSITPEATAFARTGQSSYAGITNETYVGSERRESGTITLEGDWRSGRQYLELRKGAGKIILPFTAGEVNLVMEPGPSGKAAITVLLDGKPVGEARGADVGTDGVARFDRSGMLRLVAGAARRRHVLTLVATDPGLRAYVFTFGP
;
A
#
# COMPACT_ATOMS: atom_id res chain seq x y z
N MET A 1 -34.84 63.79 -20.65
CA MET A 1 -34.96 62.70 -19.65
C MET A 1 -33.77 61.78 -19.82
N LYS A 2 -32.77 61.83 -18.93
CA LYS A 2 -31.58 60.98 -18.94
C LYS A 2 -31.79 59.90 -17.89
N THR A 3 -31.87 58.63 -18.34
CA THR A 3 -32.05 57.48 -17.48
C THR A 3 -30.68 57.05 -17.01
N ILE A 4 -30.43 57.04 -15.70
CA ILE A 4 -29.21 56.59 -15.06
C ILE A 4 -29.41 55.11 -14.70
N LEU A 5 -28.57 54.24 -15.24
CA LEU A 5 -28.52 52.82 -14.95
C LEU A 5 -27.56 52.57 -13.77
N PRO A 6 -27.92 51.80 -12.72
CA PRO A 6 -27.00 51.54 -11.61
C PRO A 6 -26.03 50.43 -11.97
N LEU A 7 -24.73 50.68 -11.77
CA LEU A 7 -23.67 49.67 -11.81
C LEU A 7 -23.81 48.73 -10.60
N LEU A 8 -24.10 47.47 -10.84
CA LEU A 8 -23.99 46.39 -9.87
C LEU A 8 -22.52 45.97 -9.77
N PHE A 9 -21.88 46.27 -8.65
CA PHE A 9 -20.60 45.70 -8.28
C PHE A 9 -20.81 44.25 -7.85
N PHE A 10 -20.43 43.28 -8.68
CA PHE A 10 -20.22 41.87 -8.27
C PHE A 10 -18.90 41.79 -7.52
N GLY A 11 -18.97 41.70 -6.20
CA GLY A 11 -17.83 41.33 -5.36
C GLY A 11 -17.47 39.89 -5.64
N VAL A 12 -16.34 39.66 -6.31
CA VAL A 12 -15.71 38.32 -6.41
C VAL A 12 -15.11 38.03 -5.05
N ALA A 13 -15.80 37.18 -4.29
CA ALA A 13 -15.23 36.58 -3.10
C ALA A 13 -14.08 35.64 -3.60
N ALA A 14 -12.83 36.07 -3.39
CA ALA A 14 -11.67 35.21 -3.58
C ALA A 14 -11.77 34.08 -2.55
N ALA A 15 -12.24 32.92 -2.99
CA ALA A 15 -12.04 31.68 -2.26
C ALA A 15 -10.54 31.44 -2.23
N SER A 16 -9.89 31.76 -1.10
CA SER A 16 -8.55 31.33 -0.80
C SER A 16 -8.59 29.80 -0.67
N CYS A 17 -8.39 29.10 -1.78
CA CYS A 17 -7.95 27.73 -1.72
C CYS A 17 -6.64 27.73 -0.90
N LEU A 18 -6.69 27.21 0.30
CA LEU A 18 -5.52 26.76 1.03
C LEU A 18 -4.84 25.69 0.16
N VAL A 19 -3.97 26.13 -0.72
CA VAL A 19 -2.96 25.27 -1.33
C VAL A 19 -2.12 24.85 -0.13
N GLY A 20 -2.35 23.63 0.37
CA GLY A 20 -1.49 23.01 1.36
C GLY A 20 -0.05 23.20 0.92
N ALA A 21 0.86 23.42 1.86
CA ALA A 21 2.24 23.81 1.58
C ALA A 21 2.98 22.67 0.84
N VAL A 22 2.72 22.54 -0.45
CA VAL A 22 3.45 21.65 -1.35
C VAL A 22 4.91 22.05 -1.23
N GLY A 23 5.71 21.20 -0.56
CA GLY A 23 7.14 21.43 -0.39
C GLY A 23 7.65 21.51 1.05
N LYS A 24 6.78 21.42 2.06
CA LYS A 24 7.21 21.36 3.48
C LYS A 24 6.69 20.09 4.16
N LEU A 25 7.42 19.64 5.18
CA LEU A 25 6.98 18.56 6.05
C LEU A 25 5.60 18.93 6.63
N PRO A 26 4.55 18.09 6.44
CA PRO A 26 3.20 18.42 6.89
C PRO A 26 3.10 18.41 8.42
N ALA A 27 2.12 19.12 8.96
CA ALA A 27 1.63 18.84 10.29
C ALA A 27 0.92 17.48 10.24
N PHE A 28 1.33 16.55 11.11
CA PHE A 28 0.69 15.23 11.16
C PHE A 28 -0.69 15.33 11.82
N THR A 29 -1.72 15.39 11.00
CA THR A 29 -3.12 15.28 11.47
C THR A 29 -3.52 13.81 11.45
N VAL A 30 -3.23 13.11 12.54
CA VAL A 30 -3.36 11.65 12.63
C VAL A 30 -4.06 11.24 13.93
N GLU A 31 -4.72 10.09 13.90
CA GLU A 31 -5.50 9.58 15.04
C GLU A 31 -4.60 9.09 16.19
N ARG A 32 -3.53 8.38 15.85
CA ARG A 32 -2.67 7.72 16.84
C ARG A 32 -1.25 7.57 16.32
N TRP A 33 -0.29 7.56 17.27
CA TRP A 33 1.09 7.18 17.01
C TRP A 33 1.41 5.83 17.66
N VAL A 34 2.23 5.03 17.00
CA VAL A 34 2.78 3.75 17.50
C VAL A 34 4.30 3.81 17.39
N ASN A 35 5.01 3.14 18.29
CA ASN A 35 6.47 3.12 18.43
C ASN A 35 7.11 4.47 18.77
N SER A 36 6.33 5.53 19.00
CA SER A 36 6.84 6.83 19.46
C SER A 36 5.74 7.63 20.16
N THR A 37 6.16 8.68 20.88
CA THR A 37 5.26 9.79 21.22
C THR A 37 4.90 10.55 19.93
N PRO A 38 3.83 11.38 19.94
CA PRO A 38 3.48 12.22 18.80
C PRO A 38 4.67 13.07 18.32
N LEU A 39 4.92 13.05 17.02
CA LEU A 39 5.95 13.86 16.39
C LEU A 39 5.33 15.09 15.72
N SER A 40 6.01 16.22 15.79
CA SER A 40 5.63 17.43 15.06
C SER A 40 6.73 17.83 14.07
N ALA A 41 6.39 18.67 13.10
CA ALA A 41 7.37 19.21 12.17
C ALA A 41 8.49 19.97 12.88
N GLU A 42 8.18 20.65 14.01
CA GLU A 42 9.17 21.34 14.85
C GLU A 42 10.13 20.36 15.55
N ALA A 43 9.60 19.25 16.08
CA ALA A 43 10.40 18.21 16.74
C ALA A 43 11.33 17.48 15.76
N LEU A 44 11.03 17.53 14.48
CA LEU A 44 11.80 16.91 13.40
C LEU A 44 12.82 17.87 12.75
N ARG A 45 12.90 19.14 13.19
CA ARG A 45 13.94 20.07 12.70
C ARG A 45 15.33 19.55 13.00
N GLY A 46 16.24 19.73 12.06
CA GLY A 46 17.63 19.21 12.14
C GLY A 46 17.72 17.71 11.83
N LYS A 47 16.64 17.07 11.39
CA LYS A 47 16.58 15.67 10.98
C LYS A 47 16.22 15.56 9.50
N VAL A 48 16.85 14.62 8.81
CA VAL A 48 16.37 14.16 7.50
C VAL A 48 15.16 13.25 7.74
N VAL A 49 14.04 13.50 7.09
CA VAL A 49 12.79 12.75 7.33
C VAL A 49 12.35 12.02 6.08
N LEU A 50 12.14 10.71 6.21
CA LEU A 50 11.53 9.88 5.18
C LEU A 50 10.11 9.50 5.63
N LEU A 51 9.08 10.04 4.95
CA LEU A 51 7.72 9.54 5.09
C LEU A 51 7.54 8.34 4.17
N ASP A 52 7.09 7.20 4.72
CA ASP A 52 6.72 6.00 3.99
C ASP A 52 5.21 5.81 4.10
N ILE A 53 4.49 6.03 3.00
CA ILE A 53 3.04 5.84 2.94
C ILE A 53 2.77 4.37 2.72
N TRP A 54 2.01 3.75 3.64
CA TRP A 54 1.89 2.31 3.67
C TRP A 54 0.50 1.79 4.07
N GLU A 55 0.26 0.54 3.67
CA GLU A 55 -0.86 -0.28 4.10
C GLU A 55 -0.40 -1.74 4.18
N TYR A 56 -0.77 -2.47 5.24
CA TYR A 56 -0.20 -3.79 5.57
C TYR A 56 -0.58 -4.92 4.62
N THR A 57 -1.62 -4.74 3.79
CA THR A 57 -2.03 -5.71 2.75
C THR A 57 -1.55 -5.34 1.35
N CYS A 58 -0.95 -4.17 1.16
CA CYS A 58 -0.43 -3.72 -0.13
C CYS A 58 0.85 -4.49 -0.49
N ILE A 59 0.80 -5.36 -1.51
CA ILE A 59 1.96 -6.17 -1.92
C ILE A 59 3.16 -5.31 -2.33
N ASN A 60 2.93 -4.19 -3.02
CA ASN A 60 3.98 -3.30 -3.46
C ASN A 60 4.70 -2.66 -2.27
N TRP A 61 3.96 -2.35 -1.19
CA TRP A 61 4.58 -1.90 0.05
C TRP A 61 5.29 -3.05 0.79
N ILE A 62 4.70 -4.25 0.84
CA ILE A 62 5.33 -5.42 1.48
C ILE A 62 6.70 -5.69 0.87
N ARG A 63 6.83 -5.60 -0.47
CA ARG A 63 8.11 -5.73 -1.19
C ARG A 63 9.08 -4.57 -0.89
N THR A 64 8.55 -3.39 -0.59
CA THR A 64 9.33 -2.19 -0.24
C THR A 64 9.83 -2.19 1.21
N SER A 65 9.05 -2.76 2.13
CA SER A 65 9.26 -2.71 3.58
C SER A 65 10.68 -3.16 4.03
N PRO A 66 11.33 -4.19 3.47
CA PRO A 66 12.69 -4.57 3.85
C PRO A 66 13.70 -3.42 3.71
N TYR A 67 13.59 -2.62 2.64
CA TYR A 67 14.47 -1.48 2.36
C TYR A 67 14.25 -0.35 3.36
N VAL A 68 12.99 0.01 3.62
CA VAL A 68 12.64 1.06 4.59
C VAL A 68 13.13 0.69 5.99
N LYS A 69 12.98 -0.57 6.40
CA LYS A 69 13.52 -1.08 7.67
C LYS A 69 15.04 -1.02 7.73
N ALA A 70 15.72 -1.36 6.63
CA ALA A 70 17.17 -1.29 6.54
C ALA A 70 17.65 0.17 6.66
N TRP A 71 17.04 1.11 5.96
CA TRP A 71 17.39 2.53 6.06
C TRP A 71 17.17 3.08 7.47
N HIS A 72 16.06 2.70 8.13
CA HIS A 72 15.85 3.05 9.54
C HIS A 72 16.97 2.51 10.42
N ARG A 73 17.30 1.22 10.31
CA ARG A 73 18.35 0.54 11.07
C ARG A 73 19.71 1.23 10.89
N ASP A 74 20.07 1.51 9.62
CA ASP A 74 21.43 1.92 9.27
C ASP A 74 21.65 3.43 9.43
N TYR A 75 20.63 4.25 9.29
CA TYR A 75 20.76 5.71 9.25
C TYR A 75 20.07 6.46 10.41
N ALA A 76 19.30 5.81 11.29
CA ALA A 76 18.62 6.48 12.39
C ALA A 76 19.62 7.20 13.33
N ALA A 77 20.72 6.52 13.69
CA ALA A 77 21.78 7.11 14.53
C ALA A 77 22.52 8.27 13.84
N LEU A 78 22.46 8.36 12.52
CA LEU A 78 23.06 9.40 11.69
C LEU A 78 22.15 10.61 11.45
N GLY A 79 20.88 10.54 11.93
CA GLY A 79 19.93 11.64 11.84
C GLY A 79 18.77 11.45 10.87
N LEU A 80 18.59 10.24 10.29
CA LEU A 80 17.38 9.89 9.57
C LEU A 80 16.25 9.58 10.55
N VAL A 81 15.08 10.16 10.33
CA VAL A 81 13.83 9.73 10.96
C VAL A 81 12.90 9.16 9.88
N VAL A 82 12.62 7.87 9.96
CA VAL A 82 11.58 7.24 9.16
C VAL A 82 10.26 7.39 9.89
N VAL A 83 9.22 7.84 9.20
CA VAL A 83 7.84 7.88 9.69
C VAL A 83 6.96 7.10 8.73
N GLY A 84 6.38 6.00 9.19
CA GLY A 84 5.38 5.26 8.44
C GLY A 84 4.02 5.93 8.59
N LEU A 85 3.48 6.53 7.54
CA LEU A 85 2.12 7.05 7.51
C LEU A 85 1.19 5.95 7.01
N HIS A 86 0.45 5.31 7.92
CA HIS A 86 -0.55 4.31 7.58
C HIS A 86 -1.81 5.01 7.10
N ALA A 87 -2.18 4.78 5.85
CA ALA A 87 -3.44 5.22 5.26
C ALA A 87 -4.18 3.97 4.75
N PRO A 88 -5.38 3.64 5.28
CA PRO A 88 -6.04 2.36 5.01
C PRO A 88 -6.62 2.30 3.60
N GLU A 89 -6.23 1.33 2.80
CA GLU A 89 -6.80 1.13 1.47
C GLU A 89 -8.26 0.63 1.53
N PHE A 90 -8.58 -0.16 2.57
CA PHE A 90 -9.90 -0.75 2.79
C PHE A 90 -10.40 -0.46 4.20
N GLU A 91 -11.74 -0.50 4.40
CA GLU A 91 -12.36 -0.22 5.71
C GLU A 91 -11.83 -1.10 6.85
N PHE A 92 -11.48 -2.38 6.58
CA PHE A 92 -10.89 -3.22 7.61
C PHE A 92 -9.50 -2.73 8.07
N GLY A 93 -8.79 -1.97 7.22
CA GLY A 93 -7.51 -1.36 7.51
C GLY A 93 -7.57 -0.25 8.57
N LYS A 94 -8.77 0.29 8.87
CA LYS A 94 -8.97 1.28 9.93
C LYS A 94 -9.00 0.68 11.33
N ARG A 95 -9.22 -0.63 11.44
CA ARG A 95 -9.32 -1.29 12.75
C ARG A 95 -7.97 -1.37 13.43
N ALA A 96 -7.90 -0.85 14.65
CA ALA A 96 -6.66 -0.74 15.44
C ALA A 96 -5.95 -2.10 15.63
N ASP A 97 -6.70 -3.17 15.89
CA ASP A 97 -6.18 -4.52 16.07
C ASP A 97 -5.53 -5.07 14.79
N ASN A 98 -6.08 -4.76 13.62
CA ASN A 98 -5.50 -5.12 12.33
C ASN A 98 -4.19 -4.37 12.07
N ILE A 99 -4.18 -3.06 12.34
CA ILE A 99 -2.98 -2.22 12.16
C ILE A 99 -1.86 -2.67 13.11
N ASP A 100 -2.18 -2.85 14.40
CA ASP A 100 -1.21 -3.29 15.41
C ASP A 100 -0.63 -4.67 15.08
N ARG A 101 -1.45 -5.56 14.52
CA ARG A 101 -0.98 -6.84 14.01
C ARG A 101 -0.08 -6.63 12.78
N GLY A 102 -0.48 -5.81 11.79
CA GLY A 102 0.33 -5.50 10.63
C GLY A 102 1.71 -4.95 11.01
N ILE A 103 1.76 -4.04 11.99
CA ILE A 103 3.02 -3.50 12.53
C ILE A 103 3.90 -4.64 13.10
N ARG A 104 3.32 -5.55 13.90
CA ARG A 104 4.06 -6.70 14.45
C ARG A 104 4.51 -7.70 13.38
N ASP A 105 3.59 -8.11 12.49
CA ASP A 105 3.84 -9.14 11.48
C ASP A 105 4.95 -8.70 10.49
N HIS A 106 5.01 -7.39 10.19
CA HIS A 106 6.05 -6.80 9.35
C HIS A 106 7.30 -6.33 10.12
N GLY A 107 7.29 -6.42 11.46
CA GLY A 107 8.43 -6.05 12.30
C GLY A 107 8.81 -4.58 12.17
N LEU A 108 7.81 -3.67 12.18
CA LEU A 108 8.05 -2.24 12.07
C LEU A 108 8.42 -1.66 13.44
N THR A 109 9.59 -1.01 13.53
CA THR A 109 10.12 -0.45 14.77
C THR A 109 10.24 1.07 14.74
N TYR A 110 10.13 1.69 13.59
CA TYR A 110 10.13 3.14 13.41
C TYR A 110 8.76 3.77 13.78
N PRO A 111 8.70 5.08 14.05
CA PRO A 111 7.45 5.80 14.30
C PRO A 111 6.38 5.55 13.24
N ILE A 112 5.17 5.21 13.67
CA ILE A 112 4.01 4.99 12.81
C ILE A 112 2.91 5.99 13.18
N ALA A 113 2.43 6.74 12.20
CA ALA A 113 1.32 7.67 12.29
C ALA A 113 0.09 7.06 11.59
N LEU A 114 -1.07 7.00 12.28
CA LEU A 114 -2.31 6.42 11.73
C LEU A 114 -3.20 7.51 11.17
N ASP A 115 -3.32 7.55 9.84
CA ASP A 115 -4.09 8.55 9.08
C ASP A 115 -5.38 7.93 8.53
N ASN A 116 -6.23 7.40 9.43
CA ASN A 116 -7.48 6.72 9.07
C ASN A 116 -8.47 7.61 8.30
N ASP A 117 -8.39 8.92 8.50
CA ASP A 117 -9.25 9.91 7.84
C ASP A 117 -8.58 10.54 6.60
N PHE A 118 -7.39 10.10 6.22
CA PHE A 118 -6.64 10.62 5.07
C PHE A 118 -6.33 12.13 5.16
N ALA A 119 -6.22 12.70 6.35
CA ALA A 119 -5.98 14.13 6.52
C ALA A 119 -4.56 14.49 6.06
N THR A 120 -3.55 13.82 6.60
CA THR A 120 -2.15 14.02 6.20
C THR A 120 -1.91 13.55 4.75
N TRP A 121 -2.56 12.48 4.32
CA TRP A 121 -2.56 12.01 2.93
C TRP A 121 -3.00 13.11 1.95
N ARG A 122 -4.13 13.77 2.25
CA ARG A 122 -4.64 14.88 1.40
C ARG A 122 -3.72 16.08 1.41
N ASP A 123 -3.15 16.45 2.56
CA ASP A 123 -2.20 17.56 2.68
C ASP A 123 -0.93 17.31 1.86
N LEU A 124 -0.49 16.06 1.74
CA LEU A 124 0.60 15.64 0.88
C LEU A 124 0.24 15.63 -0.62
N GLY A 125 -1.04 15.70 -0.96
CA GLY A 125 -1.52 15.43 -2.33
C GLY A 125 -1.16 14.01 -2.78
N ASN A 126 -1.19 13.04 -1.84
CA ASN A 126 -0.85 11.65 -2.16
C ASN A 126 -2.01 10.95 -2.88
N ASP A 127 -1.70 9.99 -3.75
CA ASP A 127 -2.67 9.31 -4.62
C ASP A 127 -2.37 7.81 -4.79
N ALA A 128 -1.33 7.27 -4.13
CA ALA A 128 -0.91 5.88 -4.33
C ALA A 128 -0.21 5.25 -3.12
N TRP A 129 -0.24 3.92 -3.06
CA TRP A 129 0.58 3.08 -2.16
C TRP A 129 1.54 2.19 -2.96
N PRO A 130 2.78 2.02 -2.48
CA PRO A 130 3.43 2.90 -1.52
C PRO A 130 3.84 4.22 -2.17
N ALA A 131 4.06 5.23 -1.35
CA ALA A 131 4.74 6.45 -1.77
C ALA A 131 5.76 6.86 -0.71
N LYS A 132 6.82 7.56 -1.13
CA LYS A 132 7.87 8.04 -0.24
C LYS A 132 8.10 9.51 -0.48
N TYR A 133 8.25 10.26 0.61
CA TYR A 133 8.56 11.68 0.60
C TYR A 133 9.80 11.91 1.47
N LEU A 134 10.87 12.42 0.88
CA LEU A 134 12.09 12.74 1.58
C LEU A 134 12.16 14.26 1.83
N TYR A 135 12.40 14.63 3.08
CA TYR A 135 12.57 16.01 3.51
C TYR A 135 13.98 16.21 4.06
N ASP A 136 14.54 17.39 3.79
CA ASP A 136 15.82 17.79 4.36
C ASP A 136 15.70 18.17 5.85
N ASP A 137 16.80 18.53 6.48
CA ASP A 137 16.89 18.92 7.89
C ASP A 137 16.14 20.23 8.23
N GLN A 138 15.73 21.00 7.21
CA GLN A 138 14.89 22.19 7.34
C GLN A 138 13.40 21.87 7.12
N GLY A 139 13.04 20.59 6.86
CA GLY A 139 11.71 20.15 6.57
C GLY A 139 11.21 20.56 5.16
N ARG A 140 12.10 20.83 4.21
CA ARG A 140 11.77 21.10 2.82
C ARG A 140 11.73 19.79 2.04
N LEU A 141 10.70 19.61 1.21
CA LEU A 141 10.58 18.43 0.36
C LEU A 141 11.73 18.40 -0.65
N VAL A 142 12.51 17.33 -0.60
CA VAL A 142 13.61 17.06 -1.53
C VAL A 142 13.08 16.31 -2.75
N LYS A 143 12.33 15.21 -2.50
CA LYS A 143 11.85 14.34 -3.58
C LYS A 143 10.68 13.46 -3.14
N ARG A 144 9.83 13.12 -4.10
CA ARG A 144 8.75 12.13 -3.97
C ARG A 144 9.01 10.96 -4.92
N TRP A 145 8.74 9.74 -4.46
CA TRP A 145 8.69 8.53 -5.27
C TRP A 145 7.35 7.85 -5.07
N VAL A 146 6.77 7.34 -6.14
CA VAL A 146 5.49 6.62 -6.15
C VAL A 146 5.72 5.19 -6.61
N GLY A 147 5.08 4.24 -5.93
CA GLY A 147 5.22 2.82 -6.20
C GLY A 147 6.48 2.20 -5.59
N GLU A 148 6.73 0.94 -5.95
CA GLU A 148 7.91 0.18 -5.56
C GLU A 148 9.11 0.44 -6.49
N GLY A 149 10.31 0.00 -6.10
CA GLY A 149 11.54 0.15 -6.89
C GLY A 149 12.34 1.41 -6.59
N ARG A 150 13.39 1.65 -7.39
CA ARG A 150 14.34 2.78 -7.25
C ARG A 150 14.98 2.90 -5.87
N TYR A 151 15.20 1.77 -5.19
CA TYR A 151 15.68 1.76 -3.81
C TYR A 151 17.11 2.27 -3.68
N ASP A 152 17.97 2.02 -4.66
CA ASP A 152 19.31 2.60 -4.80
C ASP A 152 19.25 4.14 -4.89
N GLU A 153 18.41 4.67 -5.76
CA GLU A 153 18.20 6.11 -5.92
C GLU A 153 17.69 6.78 -4.63
N ILE A 154 16.74 6.12 -3.95
CA ILE A 154 16.19 6.62 -2.68
C ILE A 154 17.28 6.65 -1.62
N GLU A 155 18.05 5.57 -1.49
CA GLU A 155 19.13 5.47 -0.51
C GLU A 155 20.23 6.48 -0.78
N GLU A 156 20.64 6.66 -2.03
CA GLU A 156 21.64 7.69 -2.41
C GLU A 156 21.17 9.09 -2.03
N GLU A 157 19.88 9.39 -2.23
CA GLU A 157 19.34 10.69 -1.85
C GLU A 157 19.31 10.88 -0.32
N ILE A 158 18.87 9.85 0.44
CA ILE A 158 18.93 9.86 1.91
C ILE A 158 20.37 10.17 2.37
N ARG A 159 21.36 9.47 1.83
CA ARG A 159 22.78 9.64 2.16
C ARG A 159 23.26 11.05 1.86
N ARG A 160 22.88 11.62 0.71
CA ARG A 160 23.22 12.99 0.32
C ARG A 160 22.67 14.00 1.32
N GLN A 161 21.41 13.84 1.73
CA GLN A 161 20.80 14.74 2.70
C GLN A 161 21.41 14.62 4.10
N LEU A 162 21.79 13.43 4.54
CA LEU A 162 22.47 13.23 5.82
C LEU A 162 23.84 13.93 5.87
N VAL A 163 24.62 13.84 4.79
CA VAL A 163 25.91 14.55 4.69
C VAL A 163 25.71 16.07 4.63
N ALA A 164 24.66 16.53 3.92
CA ALA A 164 24.35 17.96 3.84
C ALA A 164 23.92 18.52 5.20
N ALA A 165 23.10 17.80 5.95
CA ALA A 165 22.64 18.18 7.29
C ALA A 165 23.78 18.17 8.33
N LYS A 166 24.73 17.23 8.19
CA LYS A 166 25.87 17.11 9.08
C LYS A 166 27.14 16.77 8.29
N PRO A 167 27.92 17.77 7.85
CA PRO A 167 29.19 17.56 7.16
C PRO A 167 30.15 16.68 7.98
N GLY A 168 30.82 15.75 7.33
CA GLY A 168 31.73 14.79 7.97
C GLY A 168 31.03 13.51 8.48
N THR A 169 29.73 13.34 8.27
CA THR A 169 29.03 12.09 8.60
C THR A 169 29.68 10.92 7.87
N GLN A 170 30.13 9.92 8.63
CA GLN A 170 30.67 8.68 8.10
C GLN A 170 29.50 7.75 7.75
N LEU A 171 29.29 7.49 6.47
CA LEU A 171 28.24 6.61 5.99
C LEU A 171 28.78 5.18 5.86
N THR A 172 27.97 4.21 6.28
CA THR A 172 28.18 2.80 6.00
C THR A 172 28.10 2.51 4.50
N SER A 173 28.43 1.29 4.06
CA SER A 173 28.15 0.84 2.69
C SER A 173 26.66 0.91 2.39
N ILE A 174 26.30 0.99 1.09
CA ILE A 174 24.91 0.93 0.64
C ILE A 174 24.29 -0.39 1.12
N THR A 175 23.03 -0.31 1.54
CA THR A 175 22.26 -1.45 2.02
C THR A 175 22.24 -2.58 0.99
N PRO A 176 22.68 -3.79 1.31
CA PRO A 176 22.73 -4.91 0.35
C PRO A 176 21.37 -5.23 -0.26
N GLU A 177 20.30 -5.08 0.49
CA GLU A 177 18.92 -5.27 0.04
C GLU A 177 18.60 -4.33 -1.13
N ALA A 178 18.99 -3.05 -1.06
CA ALA A 178 18.78 -2.08 -2.13
C ALA A 178 19.50 -2.49 -3.42
N THR A 179 20.72 -3.01 -3.34
CA THR A 179 21.50 -3.42 -4.51
C THR A 179 20.99 -4.71 -5.16
N ALA A 180 20.35 -5.60 -4.41
CA ALA A 180 19.80 -6.86 -4.93
C ALA A 180 18.60 -6.61 -5.86
N PHE A 181 17.71 -5.67 -5.53
CA PHE A 181 16.53 -5.36 -6.33
C PHE A 181 16.83 -4.50 -7.57
N ALA A 182 17.80 -3.61 -7.50
CA ALA A 182 18.22 -2.79 -8.65
C ALA A 182 18.61 -3.63 -9.89
N ARG A 183 18.98 -4.89 -9.69
CA ARG A 183 19.33 -5.82 -10.77
C ARG A 183 18.13 -6.56 -11.40
N THR A 184 17.00 -6.69 -10.70
CA THR A 184 15.81 -7.41 -11.19
C THR A 184 14.68 -6.50 -11.67
N GLY A 185 14.78 -5.21 -11.44
CA GLY A 185 14.00 -4.03 -11.83
C GLY A 185 12.63 -4.18 -12.50
N GLN A 186 11.96 -3.07 -12.70
CA GLN A 186 10.60 -2.92 -13.29
C GLN A 186 10.39 -3.59 -14.66
N SER A 187 11.46 -3.94 -15.40
CA SER A 187 11.36 -4.67 -16.66
C SER A 187 10.70 -6.04 -16.55
N SER A 188 10.66 -6.63 -15.33
CA SER A 188 10.02 -7.92 -15.08
C SER A 188 8.49 -7.87 -15.11
N TYR A 189 7.87 -6.68 -15.02
CA TYR A 189 6.40 -6.51 -14.99
C TYR A 189 5.76 -6.32 -16.38
N ALA A 190 6.52 -6.22 -17.46
CA ALA A 190 5.95 -6.07 -18.80
C ALA A 190 5.05 -7.27 -19.17
N GLY A 191 3.81 -6.97 -19.59
CA GLY A 191 2.82 -7.98 -20.00
C GLY A 191 2.15 -8.75 -18.85
N ILE A 192 2.39 -8.35 -17.59
CA ILE A 192 1.67 -8.88 -16.43
C ILE A 192 0.30 -8.20 -16.33
N THR A 193 -0.69 -8.96 -15.88
CA THR A 193 -2.04 -8.45 -15.59
C THR A 193 -1.96 -7.33 -14.55
N ASN A 194 -2.68 -6.24 -14.81
CA ASN A 194 -2.78 -5.13 -13.86
C ASN A 194 -3.53 -5.55 -12.60
N GLU A 195 -3.26 -4.83 -11.52
CA GLU A 195 -4.02 -4.95 -10.28
C GLU A 195 -5.53 -4.92 -10.55
N THR A 196 -6.28 -5.88 -9.98
CA THR A 196 -7.69 -6.11 -10.31
C THR A 196 -8.56 -6.00 -9.06
N TYR A 197 -9.21 -4.86 -8.90
CA TYR A 197 -10.17 -4.62 -7.83
C TYR A 197 -11.50 -5.31 -8.14
N VAL A 198 -12.12 -5.91 -7.10
CA VAL A 198 -13.37 -6.66 -7.30
C VAL A 198 -14.61 -5.97 -6.71
N GLY A 199 -14.43 -4.94 -5.88
CA GLY A 199 -15.50 -4.08 -5.38
C GLY A 199 -16.02 -3.13 -6.47
N SER A 200 -17.29 -2.71 -6.39
CA SER A 200 -17.96 -1.93 -7.44
C SER A 200 -17.34 -0.55 -7.70
N GLU A 201 -16.59 0.00 -6.75
CA GLU A 201 -16.00 1.35 -6.84
C GLU A 201 -14.83 1.41 -7.84
N ARG A 202 -14.01 0.35 -7.92
CA ARG A 202 -12.78 0.31 -8.73
C ARG A 202 -12.73 -0.86 -9.73
N ARG A 203 -13.81 -1.66 -9.82
CA ARG A 203 -13.84 -2.84 -10.70
C ARG A 203 -14.03 -2.44 -12.15
N GLU A 204 -13.16 -2.92 -13.01
CA GLU A 204 -13.33 -2.85 -14.46
C GLU A 204 -14.25 -3.99 -14.95
N SER A 205 -15.12 -3.69 -15.91
CA SER A 205 -16.05 -4.66 -16.47
C SER A 205 -15.32 -5.78 -17.21
N GLY A 206 -15.77 -7.02 -17.00
CA GLY A 206 -15.26 -8.19 -17.75
C GLY A 206 -13.94 -8.76 -17.26
N THR A 207 -13.36 -8.24 -16.17
CA THR A 207 -12.09 -8.76 -15.62
C THR A 207 -12.25 -10.08 -14.87
N ILE A 208 -13.42 -10.30 -14.25
CA ILE A 208 -13.74 -11.53 -13.51
C ILE A 208 -15.11 -12.08 -13.91
N THR A 209 -15.30 -13.39 -13.75
CA THR A 209 -16.61 -14.07 -13.84
C THR A 209 -16.97 -14.64 -12.48
N LEU A 210 -18.25 -14.51 -12.10
CA LEU A 210 -18.77 -14.98 -10.82
C LEU A 210 -19.80 -16.09 -11.03
N GLU A 211 -19.71 -17.16 -10.24
CA GLU A 211 -20.75 -18.19 -10.11
C GLU A 211 -21.19 -18.24 -8.64
N GLY A 212 -22.49 -18.43 -8.39
CA GLY A 212 -23.05 -18.44 -7.03
C GLY A 212 -23.63 -17.08 -6.61
N ASP A 213 -24.00 -16.96 -5.34
CA ASP A 213 -24.70 -15.78 -4.80
C ASP A 213 -23.70 -14.80 -4.16
N TRP A 214 -23.20 -13.87 -4.99
CA TRP A 214 -22.27 -12.83 -4.59
C TRP A 214 -22.94 -11.46 -4.48
N ARG A 215 -22.66 -10.73 -3.40
CA ARG A 215 -23.01 -9.32 -3.25
C ARG A 215 -21.80 -8.45 -3.59
N SER A 216 -21.99 -7.52 -4.50
CA SER A 216 -21.00 -6.48 -4.78
C SER A 216 -21.15 -5.34 -3.77
N GLY A 217 -20.17 -5.19 -2.87
CA GLY A 217 -19.97 -3.99 -2.05
C GLY A 217 -19.12 -2.96 -2.79
N ARG A 218 -18.96 -1.78 -2.22
CA ARG A 218 -18.11 -0.74 -2.82
C ARG A 218 -16.66 -1.21 -3.00
N GLN A 219 -16.08 -1.82 -1.96
CA GLN A 219 -14.68 -2.23 -1.92
C GLN A 219 -14.46 -3.74 -2.13
N TYR A 220 -15.52 -4.58 -2.08
CA TYR A 220 -15.37 -6.04 -2.02
C TYR A 220 -16.49 -6.79 -2.75
N LEU A 221 -16.24 -8.08 -3.00
CA LEU A 221 -17.26 -9.09 -3.26
C LEU A 221 -17.47 -9.93 -2.00
N GLU A 222 -18.72 -10.16 -1.62
CA GLU A 222 -19.11 -10.96 -0.46
C GLU A 222 -19.94 -12.17 -0.89
N LEU A 223 -19.51 -13.37 -0.49
CA LEU A 223 -20.30 -14.57 -0.68
C LEU A 223 -21.50 -14.55 0.29
N ARG A 224 -22.73 -14.55 -0.24
CA ARG A 224 -23.94 -14.46 0.58
C ARG A 224 -24.36 -15.80 1.16
N LYS A 225 -24.36 -16.85 0.34
CA LYS A 225 -24.79 -18.20 0.74
C LYS A 225 -24.28 -19.27 -0.22
N GLY A 226 -24.21 -20.50 0.28
CA GLY A 226 -23.81 -21.67 -0.50
C GLY A 226 -22.35 -21.58 -0.98
N ALA A 227 -22.06 -22.29 -2.05
CA ALA A 227 -20.77 -22.22 -2.72
C ALA A 227 -20.76 -21.14 -3.79
N GLY A 228 -19.62 -20.46 -3.95
CA GLY A 228 -19.41 -19.48 -4.99
C GLY A 228 -18.04 -19.61 -5.63
N LYS A 229 -17.91 -19.13 -6.88
CA LYS A 229 -16.62 -19.07 -7.56
C LYS A 229 -16.31 -17.68 -8.04
N ILE A 230 -15.02 -17.33 -7.97
CA ILE A 230 -14.42 -16.19 -8.65
C ILE A 230 -13.47 -16.75 -9.70
N ILE A 231 -13.71 -16.42 -10.96
CA ILE A 231 -12.93 -16.91 -12.10
C ILE A 231 -12.22 -15.71 -12.72
N LEU A 232 -10.89 -15.77 -12.78
CA LEU A 232 -10.02 -14.68 -13.19
C LEU A 232 -9.04 -15.16 -14.26
N PRO A 233 -9.15 -14.71 -15.53
CA PRO A 233 -8.08 -14.87 -16.50
C PRO A 233 -6.96 -13.88 -16.21
N PHE A 234 -5.70 -14.37 -16.21
CA PHE A 234 -4.53 -13.53 -15.89
C PHE A 234 -3.28 -13.99 -16.63
N THR A 235 -2.28 -13.12 -16.66
CA THR A 235 -0.90 -13.41 -17.11
C THR A 235 0.04 -12.92 -16.03
N ALA A 236 0.66 -13.84 -15.28
CA ALA A 236 1.63 -13.54 -14.23
C ALA A 236 2.32 -14.83 -13.75
N GLY A 237 3.43 -14.70 -13.03
CA GLY A 237 4.04 -15.81 -12.29
C GLY A 237 3.51 -15.94 -10.87
N GLU A 238 3.00 -14.83 -10.31
CA GLU A 238 2.45 -14.77 -8.95
C GLU A 238 1.06 -14.15 -8.94
N VAL A 239 0.17 -14.68 -8.07
CA VAL A 239 -1.14 -14.09 -7.79
C VAL A 239 -1.37 -14.02 -6.30
N ASN A 240 -1.69 -12.83 -5.82
CA ASN A 240 -2.10 -12.56 -4.45
C ASN A 240 -3.54 -12.04 -4.43
N LEU A 241 -4.22 -12.21 -3.31
CA LEU A 241 -5.58 -11.70 -3.11
C LEU A 241 -5.75 -11.20 -1.68
N VAL A 242 -6.25 -9.98 -1.54
CA VAL A 242 -6.67 -9.44 -0.24
C VAL A 242 -8.05 -9.95 0.10
N MET A 243 -8.18 -10.59 1.27
CA MET A 243 -9.43 -11.21 1.74
C MET A 243 -9.72 -10.91 3.21
N GLU A 244 -10.97 -11.08 3.58
CA GLU A 244 -11.47 -11.04 4.95
C GLU A 244 -12.40 -12.22 5.19
N PRO A 245 -12.28 -12.96 6.33
CA PRO A 245 -13.22 -14.01 6.67
C PRO A 245 -14.59 -13.43 7.01
N GLY A 246 -15.62 -14.25 6.88
CA GLY A 246 -16.97 -13.90 7.31
C GLY A 246 -17.14 -13.87 8.83
N PRO A 247 -18.39 -13.76 9.33
CA PRO A 247 -18.70 -13.65 10.77
C PRO A 247 -18.25 -14.83 11.62
N SER A 248 -17.97 -16.00 11.01
CA SER A 248 -17.39 -17.16 11.70
C SER A 248 -15.97 -16.91 12.21
N GLY A 249 -15.30 -15.84 11.74
CA GLY A 249 -13.90 -15.55 12.03
C GLY A 249 -12.92 -16.50 11.35
N LYS A 250 -13.37 -17.41 10.48
CA LYS A 250 -12.54 -18.34 9.71
C LYS A 250 -13.11 -18.50 8.32
N ALA A 251 -12.23 -18.74 7.34
CA ALA A 251 -12.64 -19.03 5.98
C ALA A 251 -11.60 -19.92 5.27
N ALA A 252 -12.07 -20.61 4.24
CA ALA A 252 -11.23 -21.40 3.36
C ALA A 252 -11.64 -21.18 1.90
N ILE A 253 -10.64 -21.15 1.01
CA ILE A 253 -10.87 -21.13 -0.43
C ILE A 253 -10.04 -22.22 -1.11
N THR A 254 -10.66 -22.98 -2.02
CA THR A 254 -9.95 -23.91 -2.89
C THR A 254 -9.41 -23.16 -4.09
N VAL A 255 -8.14 -23.35 -4.39
CA VAL A 255 -7.41 -22.67 -5.46
C VAL A 255 -7.17 -23.63 -6.62
N LEU A 256 -7.75 -23.34 -7.76
CA LEU A 256 -7.56 -24.09 -9.00
C LEU A 256 -6.85 -23.20 -10.03
N LEU A 257 -5.88 -23.77 -10.73
CA LEU A 257 -5.16 -23.15 -11.84
C LEU A 257 -5.43 -23.96 -13.11
N ASP A 258 -5.95 -23.30 -14.15
CA ASP A 258 -6.34 -23.94 -15.42
C ASP A 258 -7.27 -25.16 -15.23
N GLY A 259 -8.21 -25.05 -14.28
CA GLY A 259 -9.20 -26.08 -13.97
C GLY A 259 -8.69 -27.26 -13.13
N LYS A 260 -7.44 -27.24 -12.68
CA LYS A 260 -6.81 -28.28 -11.85
C LYS A 260 -6.39 -27.70 -10.49
N PRO A 261 -6.23 -28.53 -9.44
CA PRO A 261 -5.60 -28.07 -8.21
C PRO A 261 -4.29 -27.38 -8.52
N VAL A 262 -4.00 -26.28 -7.81
CA VAL A 262 -2.85 -25.40 -8.09
C VAL A 262 -1.49 -26.12 -8.02
N GLY A 263 -1.38 -27.23 -7.27
CA GLY A 263 -0.22 -28.12 -7.25
C GLY A 263 1.08 -27.42 -6.81
N GLU A 264 2.14 -27.61 -7.59
CA GLU A 264 3.47 -27.03 -7.29
C GLU A 264 3.52 -25.51 -7.45
N ALA A 265 2.62 -24.94 -8.26
CA ALA A 265 2.51 -23.49 -8.40
C ALA A 265 1.74 -22.80 -7.25
N ARG A 266 1.49 -23.52 -6.13
CA ARG A 266 0.83 -22.93 -4.98
C ARG A 266 1.67 -21.83 -4.33
N GLY A 267 1.02 -20.75 -3.97
CA GLY A 267 1.59 -19.71 -3.15
C GLY A 267 1.75 -20.16 -1.68
N ALA A 268 2.49 -19.40 -0.91
CA ALA A 268 2.88 -19.76 0.45
C ALA A 268 1.69 -19.93 1.43
N ASP A 269 0.52 -19.33 1.11
CA ASP A 269 -0.67 -19.39 1.97
C ASP A 269 -1.65 -20.48 1.53
N VAL A 270 -1.28 -21.33 0.54
CA VAL A 270 -2.08 -22.46 0.05
C VAL A 270 -1.44 -23.77 0.54
N GLY A 271 -2.25 -24.59 1.20
CA GLY A 271 -1.83 -25.91 1.66
C GLY A 271 -1.57 -26.88 0.51
N THR A 272 -0.95 -28.03 0.80
CA THR A 272 -0.69 -29.10 -0.18
C THR A 272 -1.97 -29.72 -0.74
N ASP A 273 -3.10 -29.50 -0.05
CA ASP A 273 -4.45 -29.89 -0.51
C ASP A 273 -5.09 -28.87 -1.46
N GLY A 274 -4.35 -27.80 -1.83
CA GLY A 274 -4.84 -26.73 -2.73
C GLY A 274 -5.80 -25.75 -2.05
N VAL A 275 -5.85 -25.71 -0.71
CA VAL A 275 -6.77 -24.86 0.04
C VAL A 275 -5.99 -23.80 0.84
N ALA A 276 -6.37 -22.54 0.64
CA ALA A 276 -5.93 -21.42 1.50
C ALA A 276 -6.92 -21.27 2.65
N ARG A 277 -6.43 -21.29 3.90
CA ARG A 277 -7.21 -21.13 5.13
C ARG A 277 -6.75 -19.88 5.85
N PHE A 278 -7.69 -19.07 6.31
CA PHE A 278 -7.40 -17.83 7.00
C PHE A 278 -8.47 -17.49 8.03
N ASP A 279 -8.06 -16.78 9.07
CA ASP A 279 -8.89 -16.39 10.23
C ASP A 279 -8.90 -14.87 10.47
N ARG A 280 -8.37 -14.10 9.52
CA ARG A 280 -8.21 -12.65 9.62
C ARG A 280 -8.16 -11.98 8.25
N SER A 281 -8.43 -10.68 8.21
CA SER A 281 -8.19 -9.87 7.01
C SER A 281 -6.69 -9.80 6.71
N GLY A 282 -6.34 -9.97 5.44
CA GLY A 282 -4.95 -9.97 5.01
C GLY A 282 -4.79 -10.28 3.54
N MET A 283 -3.57 -10.19 3.06
CA MET A 283 -3.19 -10.64 1.73
C MET A 283 -2.81 -12.12 1.78
N LEU A 284 -3.36 -12.91 0.89
CA LEU A 284 -3.05 -14.32 0.66
C LEU A 284 -2.22 -14.48 -0.61
N ARG A 285 -1.11 -15.19 -0.55
CA ARG A 285 -0.29 -15.57 -1.70
C ARG A 285 -0.83 -16.89 -2.24
N LEU A 286 -1.55 -16.81 -3.37
CA LEU A 286 -2.31 -17.94 -3.91
C LEU A 286 -1.56 -18.74 -4.95
N VAL A 287 -0.80 -18.06 -5.81
CA VAL A 287 0.00 -18.69 -6.87
C VAL A 287 1.42 -18.12 -6.81
N ALA A 288 2.43 -18.97 -7.01
CA ALA A 288 3.83 -18.60 -7.12
C ALA A 288 4.55 -19.54 -8.10
N GLY A 289 5.45 -18.98 -8.92
CA GLY A 289 6.27 -19.76 -9.86
C GLY A 289 5.49 -20.34 -11.05
N ALA A 290 4.29 -19.84 -11.36
CA ALA A 290 3.59 -20.19 -12.58
C ALA A 290 4.34 -19.67 -13.82
N ALA A 291 4.19 -20.37 -14.94
CA ALA A 291 4.75 -19.88 -16.19
C ALA A 291 4.09 -18.55 -16.60
N ARG A 292 4.89 -17.59 -17.10
CA ARG A 292 4.37 -16.27 -17.54
C ARG A 292 3.62 -16.39 -18.88
N ARG A 293 2.46 -16.98 -18.84
CA ARG A 293 1.51 -17.09 -19.95
C ARG A 293 0.10 -16.84 -19.44
N ARG A 294 -0.88 -16.83 -20.33
CA ARG A 294 -2.28 -16.74 -19.93
C ARG A 294 -2.71 -17.99 -19.16
N HIS A 295 -3.30 -17.76 -17.99
CA HIS A 295 -3.89 -18.74 -17.09
C HIS A 295 -5.31 -18.35 -16.72
N VAL A 296 -6.05 -19.29 -16.13
CA VAL A 296 -7.32 -19.05 -15.48
C VAL A 296 -7.24 -19.52 -14.03
N LEU A 297 -7.31 -18.57 -13.10
CA LEU A 297 -7.49 -18.86 -11.68
C LEU A 297 -8.98 -19.08 -11.40
N THR A 298 -9.33 -20.14 -10.68
CA THR A 298 -10.67 -20.34 -10.13
C THR A 298 -10.56 -20.52 -8.62
N LEU A 299 -11.21 -19.63 -7.88
CA LEU A 299 -11.34 -19.71 -6.44
C LEU A 299 -12.72 -20.22 -6.09
N VAL A 300 -12.81 -21.31 -5.31
CA VAL A 300 -14.06 -21.85 -4.81
C VAL A 300 -14.16 -21.55 -3.32
N ALA A 301 -15.18 -20.81 -2.94
CA ALA A 301 -15.48 -20.41 -1.57
C ALA A 301 -16.79 -21.04 -1.10
N THR A 302 -16.83 -21.43 0.18
CA THR A 302 -18.04 -22.06 0.78
C THR A 302 -18.47 -21.38 2.09
N ASP A 303 -17.74 -20.39 2.54
CA ASP A 303 -17.98 -19.71 3.83
C ASP A 303 -18.76 -18.41 3.62
N PRO A 304 -20.05 -18.32 3.97
CA PRO A 304 -20.86 -17.11 3.81
C PRO A 304 -20.28 -15.94 4.61
N GLY A 305 -20.32 -14.76 4.01
CA GLY A 305 -19.77 -13.53 4.57
C GLY A 305 -18.28 -13.29 4.29
N LEU A 306 -17.57 -14.28 3.72
CA LEU A 306 -16.22 -14.10 3.20
C LEU A 306 -16.19 -12.96 2.17
N ARG A 307 -15.15 -12.12 2.21
CA ARG A 307 -14.98 -11.00 1.31
C ARG A 307 -13.66 -11.05 0.56
N ALA A 308 -13.69 -10.77 -0.73
CA ALA A 308 -12.52 -10.55 -1.58
C ALA A 308 -12.45 -9.09 -2.01
N TYR A 309 -11.25 -8.51 -2.09
CA TYR A 309 -11.03 -7.07 -2.31
C TYR A 309 -10.26 -6.77 -3.60
N VAL A 310 -9.02 -7.23 -3.70
CA VAL A 310 -8.13 -6.94 -4.84
C VAL A 310 -7.18 -8.08 -5.11
N PHE A 311 -7.05 -8.42 -6.40
CA PHE A 311 -5.99 -9.29 -6.89
C PHE A 311 -4.78 -8.44 -7.28
N THR A 312 -3.59 -8.91 -6.90
CA THR A 312 -2.32 -8.34 -7.32
C THR A 312 -1.43 -9.43 -7.91
N PHE A 313 -0.50 -9.03 -8.77
CA PHE A 313 0.26 -9.94 -9.60
C PHE A 313 1.75 -9.66 -9.49
N GLY A 314 2.57 -10.70 -9.73
CA GLY A 314 4.03 -10.62 -9.77
C GLY A 314 4.61 -11.41 -10.94
N PRO A 315 5.92 -11.15 -11.26
CA PRO A 315 6.64 -11.81 -12.33
C PRO A 315 6.90 -13.28 -12.08
#